data_df1c7c5df84a37df1960c315268946d1
#
_entry.id   df1c7c5df84a37df1960c315268946d1
#
_cell.length_a   1.000
_cell.length_b   1.000
_cell.length_c   1.000
_cell.angle_alpha   90.00
_cell.angle_beta   90.00
_cell.angle_gamma   90.00
#
_symmetry.space_group_name_H-M   'P 1'
#
loop_
_entity.id
_entity.type
_entity.pdbx_description
1 polymer ?
#
loop_
_entity_poly.entity_id
_entity_poly.type
_entity_poly.pdbx_seq_one_letter_code
_entity_poly.pdbx_strand_id
1 'polypeptide(L)'
;MIELTGDNAFFVPPKNRYGLSKKETFDLTEKDFTFTVKVKINWESMIPGTATHEGGIVAKNGRHCGLSAIKTGDNQCYIKAQFWTWVSREVGVEFHDTWIDVKENEDWMSIAMIHDKSKKIVTCYVDGQESKISYSGEIIDYRDSWIWVGCNNSLDSCSPEHRGFLSGSIKHLSIFDSALNISDIEETFKIEEFSDIDFSKSPCGIYSFNPKWQTPYKVMDITNNGNSMILFDKKWMATETQLL
;
A
#
# COMPACT_ATOMS: atom_id res chain seq x y z
N MET A 1 8.04 12.13 -8.33
CA MET A 1 8.38 11.78 -6.94
C MET A 1 7.53 12.64 -6.04
N ILE A 2 6.95 12.04 -5.03
CA ILE A 2 6.18 12.73 -4.01
C ILE A 2 6.81 12.49 -2.65
N GLU A 3 6.78 13.50 -1.80
CA GLU A 3 7.31 13.43 -0.45
C GLU A 3 6.19 13.12 0.55
N LEU A 4 6.47 12.15 1.42
CA LEU A 4 5.65 11.79 2.58
C LEU A 4 6.31 12.38 3.82
N THR A 5 5.62 13.28 4.49
CA THR A 5 6.18 14.08 5.61
C THR A 5 5.93 13.45 6.99
N GLY A 6 5.30 12.27 7.04
CA GLY A 6 4.81 11.70 8.29
C GLY A 6 3.46 12.25 8.77
N ASP A 7 2.89 13.20 8.04
CA ASP A 7 1.59 13.83 8.33
C ASP A 7 0.64 13.82 7.13
N ASN A 8 1.10 13.33 5.99
CA ASN A 8 0.30 13.22 4.77
C ASN A 8 0.29 11.78 4.25
N ALA A 9 -0.72 11.46 3.49
CA ALA A 9 -0.88 10.18 2.81
C ALA A 9 -1.74 10.37 1.56
N PHE A 10 -1.81 9.34 0.72
CA PHE A 10 -2.74 9.30 -0.40
C PHE A 10 -3.74 8.18 -0.19
N PHE A 11 -4.92 8.32 -0.79
CA PHE A 11 -5.91 7.27 -0.79
C PHE A 11 -6.61 7.13 -2.14
N VAL A 12 -7.00 5.89 -2.45
CA VAL A 12 -7.93 5.58 -3.53
C VAL A 12 -9.28 5.27 -2.88
N PRO A 13 -10.32 6.07 -3.12
CA PRO A 13 -11.63 5.86 -2.52
C PRO A 13 -12.32 4.61 -3.12
N PRO A 14 -13.20 3.93 -2.36
CA PRO A 14 -14.00 2.86 -2.88
C PRO A 14 -14.98 3.36 -3.96
N LYS A 15 -15.37 2.46 -4.86
CA LYS A 15 -16.06 2.74 -6.13
C LYS A 15 -17.26 3.68 -6.06
N ASN A 16 -18.08 3.64 -5.06
CA ASN A 16 -19.39 4.30 -5.11
C ASN A 16 -19.61 5.38 -4.07
N ARG A 17 -18.68 5.61 -3.15
CA ARG A 17 -18.94 6.51 -2.02
C ARG A 17 -18.97 8.00 -2.39
N TYR A 18 -18.26 8.37 -3.49
CA TYR A 18 -18.21 9.75 -3.95
C TYR A 18 -18.30 9.92 -5.47
N GLY A 19 -18.70 8.89 -6.19
CA GLY A 19 -18.75 8.93 -7.67
C GLY A 19 -17.39 9.08 -8.35
N LEU A 20 -16.30 8.87 -7.62
CA LEU A 20 -14.92 9.15 -8.07
C LEU A 20 -14.28 7.99 -8.80
N SER A 21 -14.81 6.77 -8.72
CA SER A 21 -14.31 5.63 -9.44
C SER A 21 -15.40 4.92 -10.25
N LYS A 22 -15.01 4.37 -11.40
CA LYS A 22 -15.96 3.75 -12.34
C LYS A 22 -16.04 2.22 -12.25
N LYS A 23 -15.13 1.56 -11.55
CA LYS A 23 -15.06 0.09 -11.43
C LYS A 23 -15.08 -0.35 -9.96
N GLU A 24 -15.44 -1.61 -9.74
CA GLU A 24 -15.22 -2.29 -8.46
C GLU A 24 -13.74 -2.27 -8.16
N THR A 25 -13.39 -1.48 -7.17
CA THR A 25 -12.01 -1.16 -6.89
C THR A 25 -11.49 -2.21 -5.94
N PHE A 26 -10.55 -3.03 -6.45
CA PHE A 26 -9.64 -3.79 -5.63
C PHE A 26 -10.33 -4.72 -4.61
N ASP A 27 -11.23 -5.61 -5.09
CA ASP A 27 -11.68 -6.74 -4.28
C ASP A 27 -10.50 -7.73 -4.15
N LEU A 28 -9.80 -7.66 -3.04
CA LEU A 28 -8.62 -8.49 -2.78
C LEU A 28 -9.00 -9.90 -2.28
N THR A 29 -10.28 -10.12 -1.88
CA THR A 29 -10.73 -11.38 -1.31
C THR A 29 -10.83 -12.48 -2.36
N GLU A 30 -11.35 -12.13 -3.53
CA GLU A 30 -11.77 -13.09 -4.55
C GLU A 30 -10.69 -13.37 -5.61
N LYS A 31 -9.58 -12.62 -5.59
CA LYS A 31 -8.60 -12.63 -6.68
C LYS A 31 -7.17 -12.77 -6.19
N ASP A 32 -6.30 -13.15 -7.12
CA ASP A 32 -4.89 -12.83 -7.02
C ASP A 32 -4.69 -11.33 -7.07
N PHE A 33 -3.66 -10.82 -6.40
CA PHE A 33 -3.28 -9.42 -6.53
C PHE A 33 -1.78 -9.20 -6.35
N THR A 34 -1.31 -8.08 -6.86
CA THR A 34 0.05 -7.61 -6.62
C THR A 34 0.06 -6.11 -6.38
N PHE A 35 0.71 -5.69 -5.31
CA PHE A 35 1.14 -4.30 -5.10
C PHE A 35 2.62 -4.19 -5.40
N THR A 36 3.03 -3.20 -6.19
CA THR A 36 4.45 -2.87 -6.40
C THR A 36 4.68 -1.40 -6.11
N VAL A 37 5.72 -1.10 -5.35
CA VAL A 37 6.04 0.27 -4.90
C VAL A 37 7.53 0.54 -5.04
N LYS A 38 7.88 1.68 -5.64
CA LYS A 38 9.24 2.23 -5.59
C LYS A 38 9.27 3.33 -4.55
N VAL A 39 9.93 3.06 -3.41
CA VAL A 39 9.90 3.92 -2.22
C VAL A 39 11.29 4.15 -1.65
N LYS A 40 11.49 5.34 -1.08
CA LYS A 40 12.63 5.70 -0.24
C LYS A 40 12.09 6.03 1.14
N ILE A 41 12.60 5.40 2.19
CA ILE A 41 12.10 5.53 3.56
C ILE A 41 13.05 6.38 4.38
N ASN A 42 12.51 7.34 5.12
CA ASN A 42 13.25 8.08 6.14
C ASN A 42 13.22 7.30 7.46
N TRP A 43 14.17 6.41 7.62
CA TRP A 43 14.27 5.55 8.81
C TRP A 43 14.57 6.33 10.09
N GLU A 44 15.20 7.49 10.00
CA GLU A 44 15.51 8.33 11.16
C GLU A 44 14.24 8.87 11.84
N SER A 45 13.17 9.08 11.06
CA SER A 45 11.88 9.52 11.59
C SER A 45 11.11 8.42 12.32
N MET A 46 11.54 7.15 12.20
CA MET A 46 10.88 6.00 12.82
C MET A 46 11.51 5.72 14.19
N ILE A 47 10.75 5.98 15.25
CA ILE A 47 11.24 5.87 16.62
C ILE A 47 10.71 4.57 17.25
N PRO A 48 11.60 3.60 17.55
CA PRO A 48 11.21 2.34 18.19
C PRO A 48 10.43 2.55 19.50
N GLY A 49 9.43 1.70 19.74
CA GLY A 49 8.61 1.76 20.95
C GLY A 49 7.57 2.89 20.97
N THR A 50 7.47 3.69 19.91
CA THR A 50 6.47 4.75 19.76
C THR A 50 5.45 4.38 18.69
N ALA A 51 4.42 5.22 18.52
CA ALA A 51 3.43 5.05 17.44
C ALA A 51 4.01 5.20 16.03
N THR A 52 5.22 5.78 15.91
CA THR A 52 5.91 6.01 14.65
C THR A 52 6.93 4.94 14.28
N HIS A 53 7.03 3.84 15.04
CA HIS A 53 7.94 2.74 14.73
C HIS A 53 7.51 1.93 13.48
N GLU A 54 6.26 2.08 13.05
CA GLU A 54 5.70 1.45 11.87
C GLU A 54 5.07 2.50 10.95
N GLY A 55 5.45 2.50 9.68
CA GLY A 55 4.89 3.34 8.62
C GLY A 55 4.24 2.50 7.52
N GLY A 56 2.97 2.75 7.20
CA GLY A 56 2.27 2.08 6.09
C GLY A 56 2.79 2.55 4.75
N ILE A 57 3.21 1.62 3.90
CA ILE A 57 3.63 1.93 2.52
C ILE A 57 2.39 1.94 1.61
N VAL A 58 1.69 0.81 1.57
CA VAL A 58 0.38 0.66 0.93
C VAL A 58 -0.46 -0.27 1.77
N ALA A 59 -1.69 0.11 2.07
CA ALA A 59 -2.57 -0.67 2.92
C ALA A 59 -4.02 -0.59 2.46
N LYS A 60 -4.72 -1.71 2.44
CA LYS A 60 -6.16 -1.77 2.30
C LYS A 60 -6.76 -2.12 3.64
N ASN A 61 -7.74 -1.32 4.09
CA ASN A 61 -8.36 -1.47 5.40
C ASN A 61 -7.33 -1.52 6.55
N GLY A 62 -6.37 -0.60 6.52
CA GLY A 62 -5.31 -0.51 7.51
C GLY A 62 -4.38 -1.71 7.51
N ARG A 63 -4.21 -2.33 8.67
CA ARG A 63 -3.33 -3.49 8.83
C ARG A 63 -3.93 -4.80 8.29
N HIS A 64 -5.13 -4.77 7.71
CA HIS A 64 -5.79 -6.00 7.26
C HIS A 64 -5.18 -6.58 5.99
N CYS A 65 -4.60 -5.76 5.13
CA CYS A 65 -3.82 -6.21 3.97
C CYS A 65 -2.91 -5.10 3.48
N GLY A 66 -1.61 -5.33 3.44
CA GLY A 66 -0.69 -4.32 2.91
C GLY A 66 0.78 -4.52 3.26
N LEU A 67 1.54 -3.50 2.90
CA LEU A 67 2.99 -3.39 3.12
C LEU A 67 3.30 -2.30 4.13
N SER A 68 4.19 -2.59 5.07
CA SER A 68 4.65 -1.65 6.09
C SER A 68 6.17 -1.67 6.20
N ALA A 69 6.74 -0.52 6.55
CA ALA A 69 8.11 -0.39 7.03
C ALA A 69 8.11 -0.37 8.55
N ILE A 70 9.02 -1.09 9.17
CA ILE A 70 9.10 -1.20 10.64
C ILE A 70 10.54 -1.04 11.09
N LYS A 71 10.74 -0.26 12.18
CA LYS A 71 12.01 -0.14 12.90
C LYS A 71 11.83 -0.62 14.34
N THR A 72 12.64 -1.59 14.76
CA THR A 72 12.59 -2.18 16.11
C THR A 72 13.52 -1.46 17.09
N GLY A 73 13.40 -1.79 18.39
CA GLY A 73 14.25 -1.25 19.45
C GLY A 73 15.74 -1.53 19.29
N ASP A 74 16.09 -2.59 18.54
CA ASP A 74 17.47 -2.96 18.23
C ASP A 74 17.99 -2.29 16.94
N ASN A 75 17.29 -1.27 16.45
CA ASN A 75 17.55 -0.58 15.17
C ASN A 75 17.54 -1.51 13.95
N GLN A 76 16.88 -2.65 14.06
CA GLN A 76 16.59 -3.48 12.90
C GLN A 76 15.47 -2.86 12.10
N CYS A 77 15.67 -2.80 10.78
CA CYS A 77 14.70 -2.31 9.83
C CYS A 77 14.21 -3.46 8.97
N TYR A 78 12.91 -3.52 8.71
CA TYR A 78 12.35 -4.53 7.82
C TYR A 78 11.11 -4.03 7.09
N ILE A 79 10.87 -4.62 5.93
CA ILE A 79 9.64 -4.47 5.16
C ILE A 79 8.77 -5.68 5.42
N LYS A 80 7.53 -5.42 5.81
CA LYS A 80 6.56 -6.44 6.19
C LYS A 80 5.38 -6.43 5.23
N ALA A 81 5.04 -7.60 4.68
CA ALA A 81 3.74 -7.87 4.09
C ALA A 81 2.85 -8.50 5.17
N GLN A 82 1.68 -7.95 5.41
CA GLN A 82 0.75 -8.37 6.45
C GLN A 82 -0.66 -8.48 5.95
N PHE A 83 -1.43 -9.41 6.51
CA PHE A 83 -2.84 -9.60 6.16
C PHE A 83 -3.59 -10.39 7.24
N TRP A 84 -4.91 -10.32 7.19
CA TRP A 84 -5.80 -11.07 8.08
C TRP A 84 -6.61 -12.06 7.27
N THR A 85 -6.87 -13.24 7.84
CA THR A 85 -7.74 -14.25 7.26
C THR A 85 -8.89 -14.60 8.19
N TRP A 86 -10.03 -14.92 7.61
CA TRP A 86 -11.12 -15.60 8.29
C TRP A 86 -10.96 -17.11 8.09
N VAL A 87 -10.76 -17.86 9.14
CA VAL A 87 -10.51 -19.31 9.06
C VAL A 87 -11.81 -20.12 9.23
N SER A 88 -12.50 -19.94 10.36
CA SER A 88 -13.77 -20.58 10.67
C SER A 88 -14.47 -19.90 11.84
N ARG A 89 -15.71 -20.35 12.18
CA ARG A 89 -16.39 -19.85 13.38
C ARG A 89 -15.67 -20.21 14.69
N GLU A 90 -14.95 -21.32 14.72
CA GLU A 90 -14.27 -21.81 15.91
C GLU A 90 -12.93 -21.11 16.10
N VAL A 91 -12.17 -20.92 15.03
CA VAL A 91 -10.83 -20.28 15.06
C VAL A 91 -10.95 -18.76 15.01
N GLY A 92 -11.91 -18.25 14.23
CA GLY A 92 -12.08 -16.80 14.06
C GLY A 92 -11.14 -16.22 13.01
N VAL A 93 -10.53 -15.10 13.40
CA VAL A 93 -9.63 -14.30 12.54
C VAL A 93 -8.18 -14.58 12.94
N GLU A 94 -7.33 -14.86 11.97
CA GLU A 94 -5.89 -15.01 12.16
C GLU A 94 -5.13 -13.88 11.48
N PHE A 95 -4.08 -13.41 12.13
CA PHE A 95 -3.12 -12.46 11.59
C PHE A 95 -1.91 -13.20 11.05
N HIS A 96 -1.48 -12.82 9.85
CA HIS A 96 -0.31 -13.37 9.18
C HIS A 96 0.60 -12.25 8.72
N ASP A 97 1.90 -12.49 8.84
CA ASP A 97 2.90 -11.60 8.26
C ASP A 97 4.13 -12.37 7.77
N THR A 98 4.84 -11.75 6.83
CA THR A 98 6.16 -12.17 6.38
C THR A 98 6.98 -10.93 6.09
N TRP A 99 8.29 -10.98 6.32
CA TRP A 99 9.14 -9.80 6.24
C TRP A 99 10.52 -10.09 5.62
N ILE A 100 11.18 -9.02 5.24
CA ILE A 100 12.56 -9.03 4.76
C ILE A 100 13.31 -7.95 5.52
N ASP A 101 14.44 -8.35 6.12
CA ASP A 101 15.35 -7.44 6.78
C ASP A 101 16.01 -6.53 5.75
N VAL A 102 16.04 -5.24 6.02
CA VAL A 102 16.65 -4.24 5.16
C VAL A 102 17.65 -3.42 5.94
N LYS A 103 18.63 -2.85 5.23
CA LYS A 103 19.56 -1.91 5.85
C LYS A 103 18.89 -0.56 6.04
N GLU A 104 19.18 0.08 7.16
CA GLU A 104 18.84 1.48 7.37
C GLU A 104 19.71 2.32 6.41
N ASN A 105 19.15 2.66 5.28
CA ASN A 105 19.77 3.51 4.28
C ASN A 105 18.73 4.44 3.64
N GLU A 106 19.21 5.40 2.88
CA GLU A 106 18.36 6.34 2.15
C GLU A 106 18.19 5.95 0.66
N ASP A 107 18.38 4.70 0.30
CA ASP A 107 18.27 4.27 -1.09
C ASP A 107 16.82 3.96 -1.48
N TRP A 108 16.59 3.98 -2.78
CA TRP A 108 15.32 3.58 -3.34
C TRP A 108 15.15 2.07 -3.33
N MET A 109 14.12 1.57 -2.70
CA MET A 109 13.75 0.16 -2.66
C MET A 109 12.62 -0.14 -3.64
N SER A 110 12.72 -1.28 -4.31
CA SER A 110 11.66 -1.91 -5.11
C SER A 110 10.96 -2.95 -4.26
N ILE A 111 9.73 -2.68 -3.86
CA ILE A 111 8.98 -3.50 -2.90
C ILE A 111 7.73 -4.03 -3.57
N ALA A 112 7.36 -5.30 -3.29
CA ALA A 112 6.08 -5.83 -3.71
C ALA A 112 5.45 -6.74 -2.63
N MET A 113 4.13 -6.81 -2.66
CA MET A 113 3.31 -7.84 -2.02
C MET A 113 2.54 -8.58 -3.09
N ILE A 114 2.71 -9.90 -3.15
CA ILE A 114 2.07 -10.76 -4.13
C ILE A 114 1.18 -11.76 -3.39
N HIS A 115 -0.08 -11.82 -3.76
CA HIS A 115 -1.02 -12.81 -3.28
C HIS A 115 -1.36 -13.78 -4.40
N ASP A 116 -1.01 -15.06 -4.23
CA ASP A 116 -1.45 -16.18 -5.06
C ASP A 116 -2.54 -16.93 -4.30
N LYS A 117 -3.79 -16.64 -4.63
CA LYS A 117 -4.96 -17.22 -3.97
C LYS A 117 -5.02 -18.74 -4.18
N SER A 118 -4.65 -19.21 -5.38
CA SER A 118 -4.73 -20.62 -5.73
C SER A 118 -3.80 -21.48 -4.87
N LYS A 119 -2.64 -20.92 -4.51
CA LYS A 119 -1.65 -21.57 -3.64
C LYS A 119 -1.80 -21.21 -2.17
N LYS A 120 -2.65 -20.22 -1.85
CA LYS A 120 -2.75 -19.61 -0.51
C LYS A 120 -1.39 -19.18 0.03
N ILE A 121 -0.67 -18.41 -0.79
CA ILE A 121 0.66 -17.87 -0.46
C ILE A 121 0.64 -16.36 -0.64
N VAL A 122 1.22 -15.67 0.35
CA VAL A 122 1.61 -14.27 0.24
C VAL A 122 3.13 -14.18 0.21
N THR A 123 3.65 -13.41 -0.74
CA THR A 123 5.08 -13.13 -0.88
C THR A 123 5.34 -11.66 -0.59
N CYS A 124 6.30 -11.38 0.28
CA CYS A 124 6.97 -10.10 0.40
C CYS A 124 8.22 -10.13 -0.50
N TYR A 125 8.41 -9.08 -1.30
CA TYR A 125 9.58 -8.91 -2.17
C TYR A 125 10.23 -7.57 -1.90
N VAL A 126 11.56 -7.55 -1.80
CA VAL A 126 12.38 -6.33 -1.66
C VAL A 126 13.69 -6.52 -2.43
N ASP A 127 13.91 -5.72 -3.48
CA ASP A 127 15.17 -5.64 -4.24
C ASP A 127 15.79 -7.01 -4.58
N GLY A 128 15.00 -7.95 -5.11
CA GLY A 128 15.44 -9.29 -5.52
C GLY A 128 15.33 -10.36 -4.42
N GLN A 129 15.01 -9.99 -3.18
CA GLN A 129 14.78 -10.94 -2.09
C GLN A 129 13.30 -11.26 -1.94
N GLU A 130 12.99 -12.50 -1.59
CA GLU A 130 11.62 -12.96 -1.34
C GLU A 130 11.48 -13.60 0.03
N SER A 131 10.37 -13.33 0.70
CA SER A 131 9.90 -14.06 1.88
C SER A 131 8.45 -14.47 1.68
N LYS A 132 8.11 -15.73 2.00
CA LYS A 132 6.80 -16.31 1.70
C LYS A 132 6.15 -16.88 2.93
N ILE A 133 4.83 -16.70 3.03
CA ILE A 133 4.00 -17.34 4.05
C ILE A 133 2.79 -18.01 3.42
N SER A 134 2.51 -19.23 3.83
CA SER A 134 1.26 -19.93 3.51
C SER A 134 0.23 -19.65 4.60
N TYR A 135 -1.05 -19.61 4.23
CA TYR A 135 -2.14 -19.32 5.15
C TYR A 135 -3.32 -20.26 4.96
N SER A 136 -4.22 -20.29 5.94
CA SER A 136 -5.52 -20.96 5.87
C SER A 136 -6.66 -19.94 5.82
N GLY A 137 -7.86 -20.39 5.44
CA GLY A 137 -9.03 -19.48 5.36
C GLY A 137 -9.04 -18.59 4.12
N GLU A 138 -9.71 -17.45 4.23
CA GLU A 138 -9.86 -16.46 3.17
C GLU A 138 -9.38 -15.09 3.67
N ILE A 139 -8.70 -14.33 2.82
CA ILE A 139 -8.26 -12.96 3.19
C ILE A 139 -9.49 -12.10 3.49
N ILE A 140 -9.44 -11.40 4.60
CA ILE A 140 -10.48 -10.45 4.97
C ILE A 140 -10.26 -9.17 4.16
N ASP A 141 -11.22 -8.89 3.28
CA ASP A 141 -11.32 -7.63 2.58
C ASP A 141 -12.67 -6.98 2.86
N TYR A 142 -12.63 -5.78 3.34
CA TYR A 142 -13.82 -4.95 3.41
C TYR A 142 -13.94 -4.20 2.08
N ARG A 143 -14.80 -4.67 1.20
CA ARG A 143 -14.97 -4.17 -0.19
C ARG A 143 -15.09 -2.67 -0.30
N ASP A 144 -15.66 -2.03 0.72
CA ASP A 144 -15.85 -0.58 0.79
C ASP A 144 -14.69 0.18 1.44
N SER A 145 -13.59 -0.52 1.75
CA SER A 145 -12.44 0.12 2.37
C SER A 145 -11.53 0.81 1.34
N TRP A 146 -10.88 1.87 1.79
CA TRP A 146 -9.96 2.65 0.99
C TRP A 146 -8.59 1.95 0.90
N ILE A 147 -7.90 2.17 -0.21
CA ILE A 147 -6.46 1.89 -0.28
C ILE A 147 -5.74 3.17 0.16
N TRP A 148 -4.91 3.03 1.15
CA TRP A 148 -4.05 4.09 1.67
C TRP A 148 -2.62 3.88 1.21
N VAL A 149 -1.93 4.99 0.91
CA VAL A 149 -0.53 5.03 0.50
C VAL A 149 0.17 6.04 1.38
N GLY A 150 1.20 5.60 2.10
CA GLY A 150 1.91 6.42 3.06
C GLY A 150 1.31 6.41 4.49
N CYS A 151 0.32 5.55 4.76
CA CYS A 151 -0.13 5.30 6.14
C CYS A 151 -0.86 3.97 6.30
N ASN A 152 -0.93 3.47 7.54
CA ASN A 152 -1.71 2.30 7.96
C ASN A 152 -3.08 2.72 8.52
N ASN A 153 -3.92 3.33 7.72
CA ASN A 153 -5.24 3.71 8.17
C ASN A 153 -6.25 2.57 7.97
N SER A 154 -6.98 2.21 9.03
CA SER A 154 -7.97 1.12 9.01
C SER A 154 -9.39 1.58 8.71
N LEU A 155 -9.67 2.87 8.68
CA LEU A 155 -11.04 3.36 8.66
C LEU A 155 -11.31 4.29 7.48
N ASP A 156 -12.55 4.29 7.07
CA ASP A 156 -13.18 5.29 6.20
C ASP A 156 -13.24 6.69 6.83
N SER A 157 -12.74 6.83 8.05
CA SER A 157 -12.69 8.08 8.79
C SER A 157 -11.25 8.56 8.91
N CYS A 158 -11.03 9.76 8.47
CA CYS A 158 -9.80 10.51 8.66
C CYS A 158 -9.64 10.94 10.13
N SER A 159 -9.63 10.02 11.10
CA SER A 159 -9.41 10.38 12.49
C SER A 159 -7.95 10.81 12.71
N PRO A 160 -7.71 11.93 13.42
CA PRO A 160 -6.34 12.41 13.71
C PRO A 160 -5.52 11.46 14.60
N GLU A 161 -6.16 10.46 15.21
CA GLU A 161 -5.49 9.43 16.02
C GLU A 161 -4.79 8.36 15.18
N HIS A 162 -4.79 8.48 13.84
CA HIS A 162 -4.20 7.50 12.95
C HIS A 162 -2.69 7.46 13.08
N ARG A 163 -2.24 6.27 13.33
CA ARG A 163 -0.87 5.89 13.55
C ARG A 163 -0.29 5.30 12.27
N GLY A 164 1.02 5.32 12.14
CA GLY A 164 1.70 4.63 11.05
C GLY A 164 1.77 5.43 9.75
N PHE A 165 1.85 6.77 9.83
CA PHE A 165 2.26 7.57 8.69
C PHE A 165 3.73 7.28 8.36
N LEU A 166 4.00 7.10 7.07
CA LEU A 166 5.35 6.95 6.54
C LEU A 166 5.97 8.32 6.29
N SER A 167 7.23 8.47 6.66
CA SER A 167 8.08 9.57 6.18
C SER A 167 9.03 9.06 5.12
N GLY A 168 9.16 9.77 4.01
CA GLY A 168 10.00 9.34 2.89
C GLY A 168 9.50 9.84 1.54
N SER A 169 9.78 9.08 0.48
CA SER A 169 9.35 9.46 -0.87
C SER A 169 8.86 8.26 -1.64
N ILE A 170 7.84 8.46 -2.48
CA ILE A 170 7.34 7.45 -3.43
C ILE A 170 7.57 7.94 -4.85
N LYS A 171 8.09 7.06 -5.70
CA LYS A 171 8.30 7.33 -7.12
C LYS A 171 7.26 6.63 -7.99
N HIS A 172 6.82 5.44 -7.58
CA HIS A 172 5.93 4.60 -8.34
C HIS A 172 5.07 3.72 -7.43
N LEU A 173 3.83 3.48 -7.81
CA LEU A 173 2.95 2.45 -7.25
C LEU A 173 2.15 1.82 -8.37
N SER A 174 2.06 0.49 -8.39
CA SER A 174 1.13 -0.22 -9.28
C SER A 174 0.34 -1.27 -8.50
N ILE A 175 -0.88 -1.51 -8.95
CA ILE A 175 -1.82 -2.48 -8.40
C ILE A 175 -2.35 -3.35 -9.54
N PHE A 176 -2.29 -4.66 -9.39
CA PHE A 176 -2.72 -5.64 -10.38
C PHE A 176 -3.70 -6.63 -9.76
N ASP A 177 -4.70 -7.06 -10.53
CA ASP A 177 -5.63 -8.18 -10.24
C ASP A 177 -5.01 -9.52 -10.69
N SER A 178 -3.73 -9.72 -10.43
CA SER A 178 -3.00 -10.94 -10.77
C SER A 178 -1.79 -11.13 -9.87
N ALA A 179 -1.39 -12.36 -9.64
CA ALA A 179 -0.13 -12.70 -8.98
C ALA A 179 1.01 -12.61 -10.01
N LEU A 180 1.74 -11.50 -10.00
CA LEU A 180 2.88 -11.29 -10.89
C LEU A 180 4.07 -12.17 -10.48
N ASN A 181 4.83 -12.63 -11.46
CA ASN A 181 6.14 -13.23 -11.21
C ASN A 181 7.21 -12.14 -11.00
N ILE A 182 8.39 -12.52 -10.54
CA ILE A 182 9.44 -11.56 -10.19
C ILE A 182 9.92 -10.73 -11.38
N SER A 183 10.06 -11.33 -12.57
CA SER A 183 10.47 -10.58 -13.76
C SER A 183 9.43 -9.53 -14.15
N ASP A 184 8.14 -9.85 -14.00
CA ASP A 184 7.07 -8.92 -14.25
C ASP A 184 7.06 -7.76 -13.24
N ILE A 185 7.36 -8.04 -11.97
CA ILE A 185 7.48 -7.02 -10.93
C ILE A 185 8.58 -6.02 -11.27
N GLU A 186 9.75 -6.50 -11.68
CA GLU A 186 10.85 -5.62 -12.05
C GLU A 186 10.52 -4.72 -13.25
N GLU A 187 9.75 -5.23 -14.22
CA GLU A 187 9.26 -4.42 -15.33
C GLU A 187 8.28 -3.34 -14.88
N THR A 188 7.45 -3.59 -13.85
CA THR A 188 6.50 -2.57 -13.37
C THR A 188 7.17 -1.29 -12.91
N PHE A 189 8.38 -1.37 -12.37
CA PHE A 189 9.11 -0.20 -11.89
C PHE A 189 9.69 0.69 -13.01
N LYS A 190 9.60 0.23 -14.27
CA LYS A 190 10.03 0.96 -15.46
C LYS A 190 8.88 1.70 -16.15
N ILE A 191 7.62 1.46 -15.72
CA ILE A 191 6.44 2.09 -16.32
C ILE A 191 6.41 3.59 -15.95
N GLU A 192 6.48 4.44 -16.96
CA GLU A 192 6.38 5.91 -16.80
C GLU A 192 5.24 6.51 -17.60
N GLU A 193 4.81 5.85 -18.69
CA GLU A 193 3.78 6.32 -19.60
C GLU A 193 2.73 5.24 -19.87
N PHE A 194 1.58 5.64 -20.41
CA PHE A 194 0.50 4.72 -20.76
C PHE A 194 0.94 3.64 -21.75
N SER A 195 1.83 3.98 -22.70
CA SER A 195 2.38 3.05 -23.69
C SER A 195 3.20 1.91 -23.12
N ASP A 196 3.72 2.08 -21.90
CA ASP A 196 4.59 1.10 -21.23
C ASP A 196 3.77 0.01 -20.52
N ILE A 197 2.44 0.17 -20.48
CA ILE A 197 1.56 -0.71 -19.70
C ILE A 197 1.27 -2.00 -20.47
N ASP A 198 1.61 -3.12 -19.86
CA ASP A 198 1.16 -4.44 -20.30
C ASP A 198 -0.22 -4.76 -19.71
N PHE A 199 -1.27 -4.48 -20.48
CA PHE A 199 -2.65 -4.74 -20.06
C PHE A 199 -3.00 -6.23 -19.91
N SER A 200 -2.19 -7.15 -20.44
CA SER A 200 -2.39 -8.59 -20.26
C SER A 200 -2.22 -9.01 -18.80
N LYS A 201 -1.51 -8.22 -18.00
CA LYS A 201 -1.27 -8.43 -16.56
C LYS A 201 -2.39 -7.89 -15.66
N SER A 202 -3.49 -7.40 -16.24
CA SER A 202 -4.66 -6.89 -15.52
C SER A 202 -4.35 -5.76 -14.52
N PRO A 203 -3.72 -4.66 -14.96
CA PRO A 203 -3.47 -3.53 -14.07
C PRO A 203 -4.78 -2.86 -13.66
N CYS A 204 -4.95 -2.66 -12.35
CA CYS A 204 -6.10 -1.96 -11.77
C CYS A 204 -5.84 -0.48 -11.55
N GLY A 205 -4.60 -0.12 -11.23
CA GLY A 205 -4.15 1.26 -11.08
C GLY A 205 -2.64 1.34 -11.14
N ILE A 206 -2.13 2.29 -11.90
CA ILE A 206 -0.71 2.60 -12.01
C ILE A 206 -0.52 4.09 -11.78
N TYR A 207 0.37 4.44 -10.87
CA TYR A 207 0.60 5.79 -10.41
C TYR A 207 2.08 6.14 -10.52
N SER A 208 2.40 6.89 -11.56
CA SER A 208 3.71 7.52 -11.67
C SER A 208 3.67 8.87 -10.97
N PHE A 209 4.48 9.04 -9.95
CA PHE A 209 4.57 10.30 -9.20
C PHE A 209 5.47 11.31 -9.94
N ASN A 210 5.37 11.32 -11.27
CA ASN A 210 5.95 12.34 -12.13
C ASN A 210 5.04 13.58 -12.11
N PRO A 211 5.57 14.83 -12.08
CA PRO A 211 4.78 16.07 -12.13
C PRO A 211 3.76 16.12 -13.27
N LYS A 212 4.00 15.44 -14.38
CA LYS A 212 3.07 15.34 -15.50
C LYS A 212 1.71 14.71 -15.13
N TRP A 213 1.70 13.75 -14.17
CA TRP A 213 0.55 12.95 -13.77
C TRP A 213 -0.03 13.34 -12.43
N GLN A 214 0.38 14.47 -11.86
CA GLN A 214 -0.07 14.91 -10.56
C GLN A 214 -0.48 16.38 -10.54
N THR A 215 -1.38 16.70 -9.64
CA THR A 215 -1.70 18.04 -9.18
C THR A 215 -1.33 18.14 -7.70
N PRO A 216 -1.39 19.33 -7.05
CA PRO A 216 -1.14 19.44 -5.61
C PRO A 216 -1.98 18.50 -4.73
N TYR A 217 -3.14 18.05 -5.21
CA TYR A 217 -4.11 17.27 -4.42
C TYR A 217 -4.45 15.90 -5.00
N LYS A 218 -3.88 15.54 -6.15
CA LYS A 218 -4.30 14.34 -6.88
C LYS A 218 -3.16 13.74 -7.69
N VAL A 219 -3.05 12.40 -7.66
CA VAL A 219 -2.20 11.63 -8.56
C VAL A 219 -3.10 10.85 -9.52
N MET A 220 -2.84 11.02 -10.82
CA MET A 220 -3.63 10.38 -11.87
C MET A 220 -3.32 8.90 -11.98
N ASP A 221 -4.36 8.10 -12.13
CA ASP A 221 -4.23 6.71 -12.57
C ASP A 221 -3.96 6.69 -14.08
N ILE A 222 -2.75 6.29 -14.47
CA ILE A 222 -2.34 6.28 -15.88
C ILE A 222 -2.92 5.09 -16.66
N THR A 223 -3.57 4.11 -16.01
CA THR A 223 -4.30 3.03 -16.69
C THR A 223 -5.61 3.52 -17.31
N ASN A 224 -6.05 4.73 -16.98
CA ASN A 224 -7.35 5.29 -17.37
C ASN A 224 -8.56 4.54 -16.79
N ASN A 225 -8.37 3.72 -15.77
CA ASN A 225 -9.46 3.04 -15.04
C ASN A 225 -10.25 4.01 -14.13
N GLY A 226 -9.75 5.23 -13.94
CA GLY A 226 -10.41 6.28 -13.16
C GLY A 226 -10.18 6.16 -11.65
N ASN A 227 -9.17 5.42 -11.21
CA ASN A 227 -8.83 5.17 -9.81
C ASN A 227 -7.81 6.18 -9.26
N SER A 228 -7.92 7.45 -9.61
CA SER A 228 -6.96 8.47 -9.15
C SER A 228 -6.86 8.53 -7.63
N MET A 229 -5.66 8.77 -7.12
CA MET A 229 -5.41 8.99 -5.69
C MET A 229 -5.64 10.43 -5.31
N ILE A 230 -6.12 10.63 -4.09
CA ILE A 230 -6.35 11.94 -3.49
C ILE A 230 -5.40 12.12 -2.32
N LEU A 231 -4.79 13.30 -2.22
CA LEU A 231 -3.95 13.68 -1.09
C LEU A 231 -4.80 13.86 0.17
N PHE A 232 -4.35 13.27 1.25
CA PHE A 232 -4.79 13.54 2.61
C PHE A 232 -3.67 14.27 3.35
N ASP A 233 -4.00 15.39 4.02
CA ASP A 233 -3.09 16.13 4.89
C ASP A 233 -3.74 16.28 6.26
N LYS A 234 -3.04 15.83 7.29
CA LYS A 234 -3.49 15.88 8.68
C LYS A 234 -3.81 17.30 9.17
N LYS A 235 -3.15 18.30 8.59
CA LYS A 235 -3.38 19.71 8.90
C LYS A 235 -4.76 20.21 8.49
N TRP A 236 -5.38 19.62 7.46
CA TRP A 236 -6.73 20.00 7.03
C TRP A 236 -7.80 19.64 8.05
N MET A 237 -7.60 18.56 8.80
CA MET A 237 -8.54 18.14 9.85
C MET A 237 -8.57 19.12 11.05
N ALA A 238 -7.44 19.72 11.39
CA ALA A 238 -7.36 20.68 12.49
C ALA A 238 -8.14 21.97 12.22
N THR A 239 -8.34 22.33 10.95
CA THR A 239 -9.08 23.53 10.55
C THR A 239 -10.60 23.32 10.51
N GLU A 240 -11.08 22.12 10.21
CA GLU A 240 -12.52 21.81 10.23
C GLU A 240 -13.10 21.70 11.65
N THR A 241 -12.31 21.22 12.62
CA THR A 241 -12.74 21.12 14.02
C THR A 241 -12.89 22.49 14.70
N GLN A 242 -12.34 23.55 14.13
CA GLN A 242 -12.49 24.93 14.63
C GLN A 242 -13.71 25.68 14.02
N LEU A 243 -14.41 25.05 13.06
CA LEU A 243 -15.56 25.62 12.36
C LEU A 243 -16.90 24.98 12.75
N LEU A 244 -16.90 24.03 13.68
CA LEU A 244 -18.08 23.44 14.35
C LEU A 244 -18.11 23.84 15.83
#